data_03eaaf5ed816be79a2d1484cc34e5f42
#
_entry.id   03eaaf5ed816be79a2d1484cc34e5f42
#
_cell.length_a   1.000
_cell.length_b   1.000
_cell.length_c   1.000
_cell.angle_alpha   90.00
_cell.angle_beta   90.00
_cell.angle_gamma   90.00
#
_symmetry.space_group_name_H-M   'P 1'
#
loop_
_entity.id
_entity.type
_entity.pdbx_description
1 polymer ?
#
loop_
_entity_poly.entity_id
_entity_poly.type
_entity_poly.pdbx_seq_one_letter_code
_entity_poly.pdbx_strand_id
1 'polypeptide(L)'
;MQKTAIIVPCYNESYRLKAEAFINYAKNNKMVYFFFVNDGSIDDTLEVINSLCRSYPEQMHCIDLKQNCGKAEAVRQGFLKAFEFDFNNIGYWDADLATPLEAINTLCSLLDRKQIKIAIGSRVKLLGYRIERAPLRHYLGRLFATCSSYMLRLHVYDTQCGAKIFKNNSDLQNVFSHPFNVRWIFDVEILVRYKMIIQDKGLGSLENYALEQPLEKWTHIQGSKVKIRDFFLAALELIKIYRM
;
A
#
# COMPACT_ATOMS: atom_id res chain seq x y z
N MET A 1 18.12 2.51 9.31
CA MET A 1 16.90 1.97 8.67
C MET A 1 17.20 0.57 8.16
N GLN A 2 16.28 -0.36 8.30
CA GLN A 2 16.42 -1.73 7.81
C GLN A 2 16.15 -1.80 6.29
N LYS A 3 16.69 -2.83 5.62
CA LYS A 3 16.51 -3.04 4.17
C LYS A 3 15.03 -3.23 3.83
N THR A 4 14.48 -2.32 3.03
CA THR A 4 13.04 -2.22 2.80
C THR A 4 12.73 -2.20 1.30
N ALA A 5 11.81 -3.08 0.85
CA ALA A 5 11.25 -3.06 -0.49
C ALA A 5 9.91 -2.32 -0.50
N ILE A 6 9.72 -1.44 -1.48
CA ILE A 6 8.48 -0.70 -1.71
C ILE A 6 7.92 -1.05 -3.08
N ILE A 7 6.76 -1.68 -3.08
CA ILE A 7 6.03 -2.04 -4.29
C ILE A 7 5.23 -0.83 -4.78
N VAL A 8 5.38 -0.48 -6.04
CA VAL A 8 4.70 0.66 -6.67
C VAL A 8 3.87 0.15 -7.84
N PRO A 9 2.56 -0.11 -7.64
CA PRO A 9 1.68 -0.55 -8.73
C PRO A 9 1.40 0.62 -9.67
N CYS A 10 1.63 0.40 -10.97
CA CYS A 10 1.50 1.39 -12.03
C CYS A 10 0.53 0.89 -13.12
N TYR A 11 -0.49 1.68 -13.44
CA TYR A 11 -1.39 1.43 -14.57
C TYR A 11 -1.76 2.75 -15.24
N ASN A 12 -1.29 2.98 -16.47
CA ASN A 12 -1.49 4.23 -17.20
C ASN A 12 -1.08 5.46 -16.34
N GLU A 13 0.19 5.48 -15.93
CA GLU A 13 0.77 6.49 -15.03
C GLU A 13 1.88 7.30 -15.72
N SER A 14 2.05 7.19 -17.05
CA SER A 14 3.16 7.82 -17.79
C SER A 14 3.35 9.30 -17.47
N TYR A 15 2.26 10.05 -17.34
CA TYR A 15 2.28 11.50 -17.01
C TYR A 15 2.33 11.81 -15.51
N ARG A 16 2.04 10.83 -14.63
CA ARG A 16 1.93 11.04 -13.18
C ARG A 16 3.10 10.45 -12.40
N LEU A 17 3.79 9.47 -12.99
CA LEU A 17 4.94 8.83 -12.35
C LEU A 17 6.12 9.80 -12.31
N LYS A 18 6.40 10.33 -11.11
CA LYS A 18 7.46 11.30 -10.87
C LYS A 18 8.81 10.60 -10.74
N ALA A 19 9.38 10.13 -11.84
CA ALA A 19 10.62 9.34 -11.87
C ALA A 19 11.76 9.99 -11.07
N GLU A 20 11.98 11.29 -11.24
CA GLU A 20 13.03 12.03 -10.52
C GLU A 20 12.85 12.02 -8.99
N ALA A 21 11.62 12.04 -8.50
CA ALA A 21 11.36 11.98 -7.06
C ALA A 21 11.82 10.64 -6.46
N PHE A 22 11.56 9.53 -7.16
CA PHE A 22 12.04 8.20 -6.75
C PHE A 22 13.56 8.11 -6.79
N ILE A 23 14.21 8.62 -7.85
CA ILE A 23 15.68 8.65 -7.97
C ILE A 23 16.29 9.47 -6.84
N ASN A 24 15.78 10.67 -6.60
CA ASN A 24 16.31 11.56 -5.58
C ASN A 24 16.13 10.98 -4.17
N TYR A 25 15.00 10.33 -3.93
CA TYR A 25 14.77 9.64 -2.66
C TYR A 25 15.73 8.46 -2.48
N ALA A 26 15.89 7.58 -3.48
CA ALA A 26 16.77 6.42 -3.43
C ALA A 26 18.25 6.82 -3.23
N LYS A 27 18.72 7.92 -3.87
CA LYS A 27 20.06 8.44 -3.67
C LYS A 27 20.39 8.72 -2.20
N ASN A 28 19.41 9.21 -1.44
CA ASN A 28 19.57 9.57 -0.04
C ASN A 28 19.17 8.44 0.93
N ASN A 29 18.54 7.36 0.44
CA ASN A 29 18.01 6.26 1.25
C ASN A 29 18.47 4.91 0.70
N LYS A 30 19.75 4.57 0.89
CA LYS A 30 20.42 3.39 0.32
C LYS A 30 19.81 2.03 0.72
N MET A 31 18.98 2.02 1.76
CA MET A 31 18.32 0.81 2.26
C MET A 31 16.89 0.66 1.73
N VAL A 32 16.43 1.55 0.84
CA VAL A 32 15.09 1.47 0.22
C VAL A 32 15.22 1.07 -1.24
N TYR A 33 14.44 0.07 -1.64
CA TYR A 33 14.39 -0.52 -2.98
C TYR A 33 12.97 -0.39 -3.51
N PHE A 34 12.82 -0.05 -4.78
CA PHE A 34 11.51 0.11 -5.41
C PHE A 34 11.27 -1.00 -6.44
N PHE A 35 10.09 -1.59 -6.38
CA PHE A 35 9.59 -2.57 -7.35
C PHE A 35 8.38 -1.95 -8.05
N PHE A 36 8.60 -1.41 -9.25
CA PHE A 36 7.53 -0.86 -10.07
C PHE A 36 6.84 -2.01 -10.80
N VAL A 37 5.54 -2.16 -10.57
CA VAL A 37 4.74 -3.20 -11.22
C VAL A 37 3.86 -2.55 -12.27
N ASN A 38 4.23 -2.73 -13.55
CA ASN A 38 3.37 -2.34 -14.66
C ASN A 38 2.20 -3.32 -14.76
N ASP A 39 0.98 -2.85 -14.49
CA ASP A 39 -0.24 -3.67 -14.52
C ASP A 39 -0.89 -3.64 -15.91
N GLY A 40 -0.13 -4.02 -16.95
CA GLY A 40 -0.62 -4.07 -18.32
C GLY A 40 -1.05 -2.69 -18.85
N SER A 41 -0.24 -1.65 -18.65
CA SER A 41 -0.52 -0.30 -19.18
C SER A 41 -0.54 -0.30 -20.71
N ILE A 42 -1.37 0.58 -21.27
CA ILE A 42 -1.51 0.78 -22.71
C ILE A 42 -0.89 2.11 -23.18
N ASP A 43 -0.37 2.91 -22.26
CA ASP A 43 0.38 4.14 -22.49
C ASP A 43 1.90 3.90 -22.27
N ASP A 44 2.70 4.94 -22.30
CA ASP A 44 4.16 4.87 -22.18
C ASP A 44 4.66 4.55 -20.75
N THR A 45 3.78 4.10 -19.83
CA THR A 45 4.15 3.81 -18.43
C THR A 45 5.30 2.81 -18.33
N LEU A 46 5.27 1.74 -19.12
CA LEU A 46 6.33 0.72 -19.11
C LEU A 46 7.67 1.29 -19.55
N GLU A 47 7.68 2.17 -20.56
CA GLU A 47 8.91 2.83 -21.04
C GLU A 47 9.50 3.75 -19.97
N VAL A 48 8.66 4.52 -19.28
CA VAL A 48 9.06 5.39 -18.17
C VAL A 48 9.67 4.55 -17.03
N ILE A 49 9.03 3.44 -16.64
CA ILE A 49 9.54 2.53 -15.62
C ILE A 49 10.87 1.93 -16.04
N ASN A 50 11.00 1.44 -17.27
CA ASN A 50 12.24 0.84 -17.78
C ASN A 50 13.39 1.86 -17.82
N SER A 51 13.12 3.10 -18.19
CA SER A 51 14.11 4.18 -18.16
C SER A 51 14.58 4.47 -16.73
N LEU A 52 13.63 4.51 -15.78
CA LEU A 52 13.91 4.70 -14.36
C LEU A 52 14.79 3.58 -13.79
N CYS A 53 14.45 2.32 -14.08
CA CYS A 53 15.22 1.16 -13.63
C CYS A 53 16.62 1.10 -14.26
N ARG A 54 16.77 1.47 -15.53
CA ARG A 54 18.11 1.58 -16.18
C ARG A 54 18.97 2.66 -15.54
N SER A 55 18.36 3.77 -15.12
CA SER A 55 19.11 4.86 -14.50
C SER A 55 19.57 4.53 -13.07
N TYR A 56 18.91 3.59 -12.39
CA TYR A 56 19.22 3.24 -11.00
C TYR A 56 18.99 1.73 -10.72
N PRO A 57 19.75 0.84 -11.41
CA PRO A 57 19.46 -0.60 -11.42
C PRO A 57 19.68 -1.30 -10.08
N GLU A 58 20.48 -0.71 -9.18
CA GLU A 58 20.77 -1.29 -7.87
C GLU A 58 19.57 -1.26 -6.91
N GLN A 59 18.67 -0.26 -7.05
CA GLN A 59 17.57 -0.04 -6.12
C GLN A 59 16.18 -0.01 -6.81
N MET A 60 16.13 -0.11 -8.14
CA MET A 60 14.87 0.00 -8.89
C MET A 60 14.67 -1.19 -9.83
N HIS A 61 13.56 -1.87 -9.65
CA HIS A 61 13.22 -3.08 -10.39
C HIS A 61 11.87 -2.92 -11.09
N CYS A 62 11.75 -3.47 -12.30
CA CYS A 62 10.52 -3.49 -13.07
C CYS A 62 9.93 -4.91 -13.08
N ILE A 63 8.63 -4.99 -12.84
CA ILE A 63 7.82 -6.20 -13.05
C ILE A 63 6.75 -5.82 -14.07
N ASP A 64 6.72 -6.52 -15.21
CA ASP A 64 5.80 -6.26 -16.30
C ASP A 64 4.72 -7.34 -16.39
N LEU A 65 3.50 -7.01 -16.00
CA LEU A 65 2.33 -7.87 -16.17
C LEU A 65 1.77 -7.65 -17.59
N LYS A 66 1.53 -8.73 -18.31
CA LYS A 66 1.11 -8.69 -19.73
C LYS A 66 -0.30 -8.16 -19.94
N GLN A 67 -1.11 -8.14 -18.91
CA GLN A 67 -2.49 -7.64 -18.94
C GLN A 67 -2.87 -6.98 -17.62
N ASN A 68 -3.88 -6.09 -17.65
CA ASN A 68 -4.38 -5.46 -16.44
C ASN A 68 -5.10 -6.47 -15.55
N CYS A 69 -4.50 -6.77 -14.39
CA CYS A 69 -5.03 -7.66 -13.37
C CYS A 69 -5.65 -6.89 -12.19
N GLY A 70 -5.43 -5.58 -12.13
CA GLY A 70 -5.88 -4.69 -11.08
C GLY A 70 -4.86 -4.50 -9.95
N LYS A 71 -5.01 -3.38 -9.22
CA LYS A 71 -4.06 -2.94 -8.20
C LYS A 71 -3.74 -4.02 -7.16
N ALA A 72 -4.75 -4.75 -6.71
CA ALA A 72 -4.59 -5.83 -5.73
C ALA A 72 -3.58 -6.88 -6.21
N GLU A 73 -3.76 -7.37 -7.44
CA GLU A 73 -2.87 -8.38 -8.00
C GLU A 73 -1.51 -7.80 -8.35
N ALA A 74 -1.42 -6.58 -8.86
CA ALA A 74 -0.14 -5.92 -9.10
C ALA A 74 0.68 -5.79 -7.81
N VAL A 75 0.05 -5.37 -6.70
CA VAL A 75 0.72 -5.34 -5.39
C VAL A 75 1.15 -6.73 -4.97
N ARG A 76 0.27 -7.75 -5.10
CA ARG A 76 0.60 -9.13 -4.76
C ARG A 76 1.80 -9.66 -5.53
N GLN A 77 1.85 -9.46 -6.85
CA GLN A 77 2.98 -9.88 -7.69
C GLN A 77 4.28 -9.19 -7.28
N GLY A 78 4.21 -7.91 -6.92
CA GLY A 78 5.35 -7.18 -6.36
C GLY A 78 5.85 -7.78 -5.05
N PHE A 79 4.94 -8.14 -4.12
CA PHE A 79 5.30 -8.81 -2.87
C PHE A 79 5.93 -10.17 -3.12
N LEU A 80 5.34 -11.01 -3.99
CA LEU A 80 5.89 -12.32 -4.33
C LEU A 80 7.31 -12.19 -4.86
N LYS A 81 7.56 -11.20 -5.73
CA LYS A 81 8.92 -10.94 -6.24
C LYS A 81 9.86 -10.45 -5.14
N ALA A 82 9.40 -9.57 -4.24
CA ALA A 82 10.22 -9.06 -3.15
C ALA A 82 10.59 -10.15 -2.13
N PHE A 83 9.76 -11.18 -1.94
CA PHE A 83 10.06 -12.32 -1.06
C PHE A 83 11.25 -13.18 -1.56
N GLU A 84 11.64 -13.08 -2.83
CA GLU A 84 12.82 -13.75 -3.36
C GLU A 84 14.13 -13.12 -2.86
N PHE A 85 14.06 -11.95 -2.22
CA PHE A 85 15.21 -11.19 -1.73
C PHE A 85 15.20 -11.07 -0.22
N ASP A 86 16.36 -10.78 0.38
CA ASP A 86 16.51 -10.59 1.82
C ASP A 86 16.18 -9.15 2.23
N PHE A 87 14.86 -8.84 2.29
CA PHE A 87 14.35 -7.59 2.84
C PHE A 87 13.81 -7.82 4.27
N ASN A 88 14.09 -6.88 5.17
CA ASN A 88 13.52 -6.88 6.52
C ASN A 88 12.06 -6.41 6.53
N ASN A 89 11.75 -5.45 5.66
CA ASN A 89 10.42 -4.88 5.52
C ASN A 89 10.01 -4.86 4.04
N ILE A 90 8.72 -5.06 3.79
CA ILE A 90 8.13 -4.91 2.45
C ILE A 90 6.86 -4.09 2.59
N GLY A 91 6.68 -3.11 1.71
CA GLY A 91 5.50 -2.27 1.70
C GLY A 91 5.00 -1.96 0.30
N TYR A 92 3.92 -1.21 0.19
CA TYR A 92 3.47 -0.68 -1.09
C TYR A 92 3.13 0.81 -0.97
N TRP A 93 3.25 1.50 -2.11
CA TRP A 93 3.08 2.93 -2.21
C TRP A 93 2.39 3.31 -3.50
N ASP A 94 1.48 4.29 -3.44
CA ASP A 94 0.81 4.77 -4.64
C ASP A 94 1.78 5.52 -5.57
N ALA A 95 1.74 5.22 -6.87
CA ALA A 95 2.65 5.74 -7.89
C ALA A 95 2.57 7.27 -8.05
N ASP A 96 1.42 7.87 -7.74
CA ASP A 96 1.16 9.30 -7.89
C ASP A 96 1.81 10.18 -6.81
N LEU A 97 2.42 9.55 -5.79
CA LEU A 97 3.04 10.24 -4.66
C LEU A 97 2.10 11.23 -3.94
N ALA A 98 0.81 10.91 -3.86
CA ALA A 98 -0.12 11.61 -2.98
C ALA A 98 0.38 11.58 -1.53
N THR A 99 1.01 10.49 -1.12
CA THR A 99 1.79 10.37 0.10
C THR A 99 3.28 10.56 -0.25
N PRO A 100 3.98 11.54 0.33
CA PRO A 100 5.40 11.77 0.10
C PRO A 100 6.26 10.55 0.49
N LEU A 101 7.36 10.33 -0.24
CA LEU A 101 8.28 9.20 0.01
C LEU A 101 8.98 9.30 1.39
N GLU A 102 9.13 10.50 1.93
CA GLU A 102 9.70 10.75 3.26
C GLU A 102 8.93 10.01 4.38
N ALA A 103 7.63 9.79 4.19
CA ALA A 103 6.82 9.03 5.14
C ALA A 103 7.24 7.55 5.26
N ILE A 104 8.01 7.01 4.29
CA ILE A 104 8.58 5.66 4.36
C ILE A 104 9.48 5.54 5.61
N ASN A 105 10.34 6.54 5.86
CA ASN A 105 11.24 6.54 7.01
C ASN A 105 10.47 6.50 8.33
N THR A 106 9.40 7.31 8.43
CA THR A 106 8.53 7.35 9.61
C THR A 106 7.84 6.01 9.83
N LEU A 107 7.27 5.40 8.78
CA LEU A 107 6.61 4.10 8.91
C LEU A 107 7.59 2.97 9.24
N CYS A 108 8.79 2.98 8.65
CA CYS A 108 9.83 2.00 8.97
C CYS A 108 10.24 2.08 10.44
N SER A 109 10.37 3.29 11.02
CA SER A 109 10.75 3.45 12.44
C SER A 109 9.74 2.87 13.41
N LEU A 110 8.46 2.78 13.03
CA LEU A 110 7.44 2.10 13.85
C LEU A 110 7.69 0.59 13.93
N LEU A 111 8.20 0.01 12.83
CA LEU A 111 8.51 -1.41 12.76
C LEU A 111 9.76 -1.80 13.56
N ASP A 112 10.59 -0.85 13.99
CA ASP A 112 11.71 -1.12 14.89
C ASP A 112 11.22 -1.56 16.28
N ARG A 113 9.98 -1.23 16.65
CA ARG A 113 9.34 -1.75 17.85
C ARG A 113 9.13 -3.26 17.69
N LYS A 114 9.65 -4.05 18.64
CA LYS A 114 9.74 -5.52 18.53
C LYS A 114 8.42 -6.21 18.16
N GLN A 115 7.31 -5.76 18.74
CA GLN A 115 5.99 -6.37 18.55
C GLN A 115 5.27 -5.90 17.27
N ILE A 116 5.60 -4.70 16.74
CA ILE A 116 4.86 -4.14 15.60
C ILE A 116 5.27 -4.84 14.31
N LYS A 117 4.27 -5.32 13.57
CA LYS A 117 4.43 -6.04 12.29
C LYS A 117 3.88 -5.25 11.10
N ILE A 118 2.99 -4.28 11.36
CA ILE A 118 2.27 -3.51 10.33
C ILE A 118 2.32 -2.03 10.69
N ALA A 119 2.81 -1.20 9.79
CA ALA A 119 2.76 0.26 9.87
C ALA A 119 1.89 0.80 8.72
N ILE A 120 0.87 1.57 9.06
CA ILE A 120 -0.14 2.09 8.13
C ILE A 120 -0.09 3.62 8.17
N GLY A 121 0.06 4.26 7.00
CA GLY A 121 -0.15 5.69 6.88
C GLY A 121 -1.63 6.03 7.01
N SER A 122 -1.97 7.11 7.69
CA SER A 122 -3.36 7.51 7.91
C SER A 122 -3.55 8.98 7.55
N ARG A 123 -4.58 9.26 6.73
CA ARG A 123 -4.89 10.60 6.22
C ARG A 123 -5.81 11.34 7.18
N VAL A 124 -5.40 11.40 8.45
CA VAL A 124 -6.12 12.12 9.50
C VAL A 124 -5.78 13.61 9.42
N LYS A 125 -6.81 14.46 9.41
CA LYS A 125 -6.61 15.91 9.43
C LYS A 125 -6.39 16.37 10.86
N LEU A 126 -5.15 16.62 11.24
CA LEU A 126 -4.75 17.15 12.54
C LEU A 126 -4.28 18.59 12.41
N LEU A 127 -4.27 19.34 13.52
CA LEU A 127 -3.71 20.68 13.57
C LEU A 127 -2.21 20.64 13.23
N GLY A 128 -1.77 21.48 12.28
CA GLY A 128 -0.38 21.49 11.79
C GLY A 128 -0.09 20.54 10.63
N TYR A 129 -1.01 19.61 10.30
CA TYR A 129 -0.86 18.66 9.19
C TYR A 129 -1.55 19.16 7.92
N ARG A 130 -0.96 18.87 6.77
CA ARG A 130 -1.47 19.31 5.45
C ARG A 130 -2.13 18.14 4.71
N ILE A 131 -3.41 17.90 4.99
CA ILE A 131 -4.19 16.84 4.33
C ILE A 131 -5.25 17.49 3.43
N GLU A 132 -5.00 17.43 2.12
CA GLU A 132 -5.88 18.01 1.08
C GLU A 132 -6.81 16.92 0.54
N ARG A 133 -8.08 16.92 0.96
CA ARG A 133 -9.11 15.98 0.51
C ARG A 133 -10.34 16.72 0.03
N ALA A 134 -10.93 16.27 -1.10
CA ALA A 134 -12.26 16.73 -1.50
C ALA A 134 -13.31 16.36 -0.44
N PRO A 135 -14.17 17.28 0.02
CA PRO A 135 -15.09 17.05 1.13
C PRO A 135 -15.97 15.81 0.97
N LEU A 136 -16.63 15.66 -0.18
CA LEU A 136 -17.49 14.50 -0.46
C LEU A 136 -16.74 13.17 -0.33
N ARG A 137 -15.53 13.09 -0.87
CA ARG A 137 -14.68 11.88 -0.80
C ARG A 137 -14.21 11.61 0.63
N HIS A 138 -13.99 12.65 1.41
CA HIS A 138 -13.68 12.53 2.83
C HIS A 138 -14.82 11.84 3.59
N TYR A 139 -16.06 12.34 3.46
CA TYR A 139 -17.21 11.80 4.17
C TYR A 139 -17.55 10.37 3.74
N LEU A 140 -17.56 10.08 2.43
CA LEU A 140 -17.81 8.73 1.92
C LEU A 140 -16.73 7.74 2.39
N GLY A 141 -15.46 8.15 2.35
CA GLY A 141 -14.35 7.34 2.86
C GLY A 141 -14.46 7.08 4.37
N ARG A 142 -14.91 8.05 5.16
CA ARG A 142 -15.15 7.89 6.61
C ARG A 142 -16.29 6.92 6.89
N LEU A 143 -17.40 7.06 6.16
CA LEU A 143 -18.52 6.14 6.29
C LEU A 143 -18.09 4.70 5.98
N PHE A 144 -17.38 4.50 4.87
CA PHE A 144 -16.84 3.19 4.50
C PHE A 144 -15.87 2.64 5.57
N ALA A 145 -14.93 3.45 6.05
CA ALA A 145 -13.99 3.02 7.09
C ALA A 145 -14.71 2.65 8.39
N THR A 146 -15.75 3.39 8.77
CA THR A 146 -16.56 3.08 9.96
C THR A 146 -17.33 1.78 9.79
N CYS A 147 -17.98 1.56 8.64
CA CYS A 147 -18.67 0.30 8.34
C CYS A 147 -17.70 -0.88 8.35
N SER A 148 -16.53 -0.74 7.70
CA SER A 148 -15.51 -1.79 7.67
C SER A 148 -14.98 -2.10 9.07
N SER A 149 -14.70 -1.07 9.86
CA SER A 149 -14.23 -1.20 11.24
C SER A 149 -15.24 -1.97 12.11
N TYR A 150 -16.52 -1.59 12.02
CA TYR A 150 -17.59 -2.23 12.78
C TYR A 150 -17.82 -3.69 12.35
N MET A 151 -17.98 -3.93 11.04
CA MET A 151 -18.27 -5.27 10.51
C MET A 151 -17.12 -6.25 10.76
N LEU A 152 -15.89 -5.80 10.58
CA LEU A 152 -14.71 -6.66 10.67
C LEU A 152 -14.03 -6.61 12.04
N ARG A 153 -14.58 -5.82 12.98
CA ARG A 153 -13.97 -5.56 14.30
C ARG A 153 -12.50 -5.22 14.18
N LEU A 154 -12.20 -4.25 13.30
CA LEU A 154 -10.86 -3.72 13.05
C LEU A 154 -10.87 -2.23 13.40
N HIS A 155 -10.19 -1.84 14.47
CA HIS A 155 -10.10 -0.44 14.91
C HIS A 155 -9.05 0.33 14.09
N VAL A 156 -9.27 0.46 12.78
CA VAL A 156 -8.38 1.17 11.85
C VAL A 156 -9.10 2.39 11.29
N TYR A 157 -8.50 3.57 11.41
CA TYR A 157 -9.09 4.82 10.96
C TYR A 157 -9.09 4.97 9.44
N ASP A 158 -7.99 4.61 8.75
CA ASP A 158 -7.82 4.77 7.29
C ASP A 158 -7.29 3.48 6.64
N THR A 159 -8.18 2.51 6.43
CA THR A 159 -7.83 1.25 5.80
C THR A 159 -7.35 1.41 4.36
N GLN A 160 -7.74 2.51 3.66
CA GLN A 160 -7.52 2.72 2.23
C GLN A 160 -6.35 3.67 1.92
N CYS A 161 -5.46 3.94 2.89
CA CYS A 161 -4.25 4.68 2.61
C CYS A 161 -3.27 3.82 1.81
N GLY A 162 -2.84 4.30 0.63
CA GLY A 162 -1.89 3.63 -0.25
C GLY A 162 -0.43 3.70 0.22
N ALA A 163 -0.21 3.71 1.53
CA ALA A 163 1.09 3.74 2.17
C ALA A 163 1.09 2.78 3.35
N LYS A 164 1.61 1.57 3.16
CA LYS A 164 1.71 0.54 4.20
C LYS A 164 3.02 -0.21 4.11
N ILE A 165 3.62 -0.48 5.25
CA ILE A 165 4.86 -1.26 5.36
C ILE A 165 4.67 -2.36 6.40
N PHE A 166 5.20 -3.53 6.10
CA PHE A 166 5.08 -4.74 6.90
C PHE A 166 6.45 -5.31 7.22
N LYS A 167 6.63 -5.92 8.39
CA LYS A 167 7.78 -6.79 8.65
C LYS A 167 7.71 -8.02 7.74
N ASN A 168 8.79 -8.32 7.03
CA ASN A 168 8.91 -9.54 6.25
C ASN A 168 9.08 -10.74 7.19
N ASN A 169 8.06 -11.58 7.23
CA ASN A 169 8.02 -12.80 8.03
C ASN A 169 7.05 -13.80 7.39
N SER A 170 6.97 -15.02 7.95
CA SER A 170 6.08 -16.06 7.44
C SER A 170 4.60 -15.68 7.44
N ASP A 171 4.15 -14.82 8.37
CA ASP A 171 2.77 -14.34 8.40
C ASP A 171 2.47 -13.49 7.18
N LEU A 172 3.36 -12.56 6.84
CA LEU A 172 3.25 -11.72 5.64
C LEU A 172 3.25 -12.56 4.36
N GLN A 173 4.15 -13.53 4.26
CA GLN A 173 4.21 -14.43 3.12
C GLN A 173 2.89 -15.22 2.95
N ASN A 174 2.31 -15.70 4.05
CA ASN A 174 1.01 -16.37 4.03
C ASN A 174 -0.13 -15.45 3.55
N VAL A 175 -0.16 -14.19 4.01
CA VAL A 175 -1.18 -13.20 3.57
C VAL A 175 -1.19 -13.01 2.05
N PHE A 176 0.00 -13.01 1.41
CA PHE A 176 0.16 -12.78 -0.03
C PHE A 176 0.27 -14.06 -0.87
N SER A 177 0.30 -15.24 -0.25
CA SER A 177 0.47 -16.54 -0.96
C SER A 177 -0.63 -16.81 -1.99
N HIS A 178 -1.87 -16.46 -1.65
CA HIS A 178 -3.03 -16.66 -2.52
C HIS A 178 -3.56 -15.33 -3.08
N PRO A 179 -4.16 -15.33 -4.29
CA PRO A 179 -4.84 -14.16 -4.84
C PRO A 179 -5.86 -13.58 -3.86
N PHE A 180 -6.08 -12.26 -3.92
CA PHE A 180 -7.12 -11.62 -3.12
C PHE A 180 -8.51 -11.93 -3.69
N ASN A 181 -9.48 -12.10 -2.79
CA ASN A 181 -10.88 -12.32 -3.16
C ASN A 181 -11.55 -11.04 -3.68
N VAL A 182 -10.95 -9.88 -3.37
CA VAL A 182 -11.46 -8.56 -3.75
C VAL A 182 -10.41 -7.78 -4.53
N ARG A 183 -10.88 -6.88 -5.39
CA ARG A 183 -10.00 -6.09 -6.27
C ARG A 183 -9.78 -4.67 -5.75
N TRP A 184 -10.82 -4.09 -5.15
CA TRP A 184 -10.85 -2.68 -4.78
C TRP A 184 -10.43 -2.44 -3.33
N ILE A 185 -10.95 -3.23 -2.40
CA ILE A 185 -10.66 -3.08 -0.96
C ILE A 185 -9.68 -4.14 -0.44
N PHE A 186 -8.72 -4.57 -1.27
CA PHE A 186 -7.70 -5.55 -0.87
C PHE A 186 -6.89 -5.10 0.36
N ASP A 187 -6.77 -3.79 0.58
CA ASP A 187 -6.20 -3.21 1.80
C ASP A 187 -6.88 -3.73 3.09
N VAL A 188 -8.20 -3.87 3.03
CA VAL A 188 -9.00 -4.43 4.13
C VAL A 188 -8.77 -5.94 4.23
N GLU A 189 -8.74 -6.64 3.08
CA GLU A 189 -8.51 -8.08 3.06
C GLU A 189 -7.13 -8.46 3.63
N ILE A 190 -6.09 -7.68 3.36
CA ILE A 190 -4.76 -7.86 3.99
C ILE A 190 -4.89 -7.89 5.52
N LEU A 191 -5.58 -6.90 6.10
CA LEU A 191 -5.73 -6.79 7.55
C LEU A 191 -6.57 -7.94 8.13
N VAL A 192 -7.61 -8.38 7.42
CA VAL A 192 -8.43 -9.51 7.84
C VAL A 192 -7.64 -10.81 7.80
N ARG A 193 -6.89 -11.08 6.72
CA ARG A 193 -6.01 -12.25 6.64
C ARG A 193 -4.98 -12.26 7.78
N TYR A 194 -4.38 -11.10 8.08
CA TYR A 194 -3.46 -10.97 9.22
C TYR A 194 -4.15 -11.24 10.56
N LYS A 195 -5.36 -10.69 10.76
CA LYS A 195 -6.16 -10.91 11.95
C LYS A 195 -6.45 -12.41 12.17
N MET A 196 -6.86 -13.12 11.12
CA MET A 196 -7.10 -14.56 11.17
C MET A 196 -5.84 -15.33 11.58
N ILE A 197 -4.68 -15.03 10.98
CA ILE A 197 -3.41 -15.67 11.33
C ILE A 197 -3.03 -15.43 12.80
N ILE A 198 -3.25 -14.21 13.32
CA ILE A 198 -2.96 -13.87 14.71
C ILE A 198 -3.89 -14.63 15.66
N GLN A 199 -5.17 -14.73 15.32
CA GLN A 199 -6.16 -15.48 16.10
C GLN A 199 -5.87 -16.98 16.12
N ASP A 200 -5.56 -17.57 14.96
CA ASP A 200 -5.24 -19.00 14.83
C ASP A 200 -3.98 -19.36 15.64
N LYS A 201 -3.04 -18.42 15.79
CA LYS A 201 -1.85 -18.60 16.63
C LYS A 201 -2.07 -18.30 18.11
N GLY A 202 -3.27 -17.89 18.52
CA GLY A 202 -3.57 -17.52 19.90
C GLY A 202 -2.79 -16.29 20.40
N LEU A 203 -2.39 -15.38 19.49
CA LEU A 203 -1.55 -14.22 19.80
C LEU A 203 -2.36 -12.96 20.19
N GLY A 204 -3.67 -13.10 20.40
CA GLY A 204 -4.55 -12.00 20.82
C GLY A 204 -5.11 -11.22 19.64
N SER A 205 -4.97 -9.89 19.65
CA SER A 205 -5.62 -8.98 18.71
C SER A 205 -4.63 -8.33 17.74
N LEU A 206 -5.08 -7.99 16.52
CA LEU A 206 -4.28 -7.33 15.49
C LEU A 206 -3.74 -5.97 15.95
N GLU A 207 -4.48 -5.26 16.79
CA GLU A 207 -4.12 -3.94 17.32
C GLU A 207 -2.79 -3.97 18.11
N ASN A 208 -2.41 -5.12 18.66
CA ASN A 208 -1.13 -5.28 19.33
C ASN A 208 0.07 -5.31 18.37
N TYR A 209 -0.18 -5.51 17.07
CA TYR A 209 0.83 -5.71 16.02
C TYR A 209 0.78 -4.69 14.90
N ALA A 210 -0.22 -3.82 14.87
CA ALA A 210 -0.41 -2.81 13.84
C ALA A 210 -0.46 -1.41 14.45
N LEU A 211 0.16 -0.43 13.78
CA LEU A 211 0.10 0.98 14.14
C LEU A 211 -0.31 1.82 12.95
N GLU A 212 -1.24 2.75 13.17
CA GLU A 212 -1.53 3.84 12.24
C GLU A 212 -0.69 5.06 12.60
N GLN A 213 -0.06 5.63 11.57
CA GLN A 213 0.70 6.87 11.66
C GLN A 213 -0.02 7.97 10.89
N PRO A 214 -0.49 9.03 11.53
CA PRO A 214 -0.97 10.21 10.81
C PRO A 214 0.12 10.75 9.89
N LEU A 215 -0.22 10.93 8.61
CA LEU A 215 0.69 11.51 7.63
C LEU A 215 0.75 13.02 7.82
N GLU A 216 1.96 13.59 7.87
CA GLU A 216 2.14 15.05 8.00
C GLU A 216 1.65 15.80 6.75
N LYS A 217 1.76 15.16 5.59
CA LYS A 217 1.33 15.71 4.30
C LYS A 217 0.66 14.63 3.46
N TRP A 218 -0.45 14.98 2.85
CA TRP A 218 -1.09 14.22 1.79
C TRP A 218 -1.75 15.18 0.82
N THR A 219 -1.44 15.03 -0.47
CA THR A 219 -1.91 15.96 -1.51
C THR A 219 -2.85 15.23 -2.47
N HIS A 220 -4.01 15.81 -2.74
CA HIS A 220 -4.90 15.26 -3.75
C HIS A 220 -4.30 15.45 -5.15
N ILE A 221 -4.00 14.34 -5.82
CA ILE A 221 -3.53 14.38 -7.21
C ILE A 221 -4.72 14.32 -8.16
N GLN A 222 -4.77 15.23 -9.12
CA GLN A 222 -5.81 15.26 -10.16
C GLN A 222 -5.76 13.99 -11.01
N GLY A 223 -6.92 13.59 -11.60
CA GLY A 223 -7.02 12.37 -12.40
C GLY A 223 -7.20 11.09 -11.59
N SER A 224 -7.71 11.19 -10.36
CA SER A 224 -8.08 10.01 -9.57
C SER A 224 -9.06 9.12 -10.32
N LYS A 225 -8.75 7.83 -10.41
CA LYS A 225 -9.54 6.80 -11.12
C LYS A 225 -10.78 6.32 -10.35
N VAL A 226 -10.98 6.81 -9.11
CA VAL A 226 -12.11 6.43 -8.23
C VAL A 226 -13.40 7.06 -8.69
N LYS A 227 -14.41 6.25 -9.00
CA LYS A 227 -15.77 6.66 -9.40
C LYS A 227 -16.77 6.33 -8.28
N ILE A 228 -17.95 6.97 -8.32
CA ILE A 228 -19.02 6.70 -7.32
C ILE A 228 -19.43 5.22 -7.31
N ARG A 229 -19.48 4.56 -8.48
CA ARG A 229 -19.76 3.12 -8.58
C ARG A 229 -18.80 2.25 -7.76
N ASP A 230 -17.58 2.71 -7.54
CA ASP A 230 -16.56 1.94 -6.83
C ASP A 230 -16.88 1.83 -5.33
N PHE A 231 -17.65 2.78 -4.77
CA PHE A 231 -18.17 2.69 -3.41
C PHE A 231 -19.23 1.58 -3.25
N PHE A 232 -20.09 1.38 -4.28
CA PHE A 232 -21.04 0.25 -4.27
C PHE A 232 -20.30 -1.10 -4.39
N LEU A 233 -19.30 -1.17 -5.27
CA LEU A 233 -18.45 -2.34 -5.39
C LEU A 233 -17.72 -2.65 -4.08
N ALA A 234 -17.19 -1.62 -3.41
CA ALA A 234 -16.53 -1.75 -2.12
C ALA A 234 -17.47 -2.33 -1.05
N ALA A 235 -18.74 -1.93 -1.03
CA ALA A 235 -19.73 -2.50 -0.11
C ALA A 235 -19.99 -3.99 -0.37
N LEU A 236 -20.12 -4.40 -1.64
CA LEU A 236 -20.28 -5.80 -2.02
C LEU A 236 -19.02 -6.63 -1.69
N GLU A 237 -17.84 -6.07 -1.92
CA GLU A 237 -16.58 -6.71 -1.57
C GLU A 237 -16.40 -6.85 -0.06
N LEU A 238 -16.88 -5.88 0.73
CA LEU A 238 -16.85 -5.96 2.19
C LEU A 238 -17.68 -7.15 2.72
N ILE A 239 -18.83 -7.43 2.10
CA ILE A 239 -19.63 -8.62 2.41
C ILE A 239 -18.87 -9.91 2.10
N LYS A 240 -18.10 -9.94 0.98
CA LYS A 240 -17.25 -11.10 0.66
C LYS A 240 -16.17 -11.33 1.72
N ILE A 241 -15.51 -10.27 2.15
CA ILE A 241 -14.48 -10.35 3.20
C ILE A 241 -15.08 -10.78 4.54
N TYR A 242 -16.29 -10.29 4.88
CA TYR A 242 -16.97 -10.67 6.12
C TYR A 242 -17.29 -12.16 6.20
N ARG A 243 -17.46 -12.82 5.05
CA ARG A 243 -17.78 -14.25 4.95
C ARG A 243 -16.54 -15.16 4.89
N MET A 244 -15.35 -14.62 4.91
CA MET A 244 -14.09 -15.37 5.02
C MET A 244 -13.91 -15.93 6.44
#